data_7170bf02861c3b68fd535457bfaf6c04
#
_entry.id   7170bf02861c3b68fd535457bfaf6c04
#
_cell.length_a   1.000
_cell.length_b   1.000
_cell.length_c   1.000
_cell.angle_alpha   90.00
_cell.angle_beta   90.00
_cell.angle_gamma   90.00
#
_symmetry.space_group_name_H-M   'P 1'
#
loop_
_entity.id
_entity.type
_entity.pdbx_description
1 polymer ?
#
loop_
_entity_poly.entity_id
_entity_poly.type
_entity_poly.pdbx_seq_one_letter_code
_entity_poly.pdbx_strand_id
1 'polypeptide(L)'
;MNVLDPFEVAEICVWPIDLIGLSKEEKKATLNRAEYTLYLKVVDESSFKAVLNEKKPAVTDLIELPLSYRGRIIPDEIFPQRKHPDVRLARRANTIAALARVISERKVTKALRTTLLTQAQRLERLAAQRLAEFAGMPDDPIDQLESSD
;
A
#
# COMPACT_ATOMS: atom_id res chain seq x y z
N MET A 1 12.19 5.19 -9.17
CA MET A 1 11.20 6.13 -8.59
C MET A 1 10.41 5.38 -7.54
N ASN A 2 10.43 5.80 -6.30
CA ASN A 2 9.69 5.12 -5.24
C ASN A 2 8.20 5.48 -5.34
N VAL A 3 7.39 4.50 -5.69
CA VAL A 3 5.92 4.59 -5.72
C VAL A 3 5.33 4.56 -4.30
N LEU A 4 6.09 4.01 -3.35
CA LEU A 4 5.75 3.98 -1.94
C LEU A 4 6.39 5.16 -1.22
N ASP A 5 5.60 5.94 -0.52
CA ASP A 5 6.12 6.86 0.48
C ASP A 5 6.74 6.00 1.61
N PRO A 6 8.08 6.10 1.85
CA PRO A 6 8.72 5.34 2.91
C PRO A 6 8.08 5.58 4.28
N PHE A 7 7.46 6.73 4.44
CA PHE A 7 6.73 7.08 5.65
C PHE A 7 5.36 6.38 5.78
N GLU A 8 4.83 5.75 4.75
CA GLU A 8 3.64 4.89 4.85
C GLU A 8 3.98 3.46 5.30
N VAL A 9 5.24 3.06 5.27
CA VAL A 9 5.67 1.74 5.75
C VAL A 9 5.71 1.75 7.27
N ALA A 10 4.74 1.12 7.89
CA ALA A 10 4.64 1.05 9.35
C ALA A 10 5.26 -0.24 9.92
N GLU A 11 5.17 -1.33 9.18
CA GLU A 11 5.59 -2.66 9.59
C GLU A 11 6.31 -3.37 8.46
N ILE A 12 7.26 -4.23 8.82
CA ILE A 12 7.91 -5.17 7.91
C ILE A 12 7.55 -6.58 8.37
N CYS A 13 7.17 -7.43 7.41
CA CYS A 13 7.00 -8.85 7.63
C CYS A 13 8.05 -9.61 6.83
N VAL A 14 8.73 -10.56 7.48
CA VAL A 14 9.79 -11.37 6.87
C VAL A 14 9.45 -12.84 7.04
N TRP A 15 9.58 -13.61 5.96
CA TRP A 15 9.43 -15.06 5.94
C TRP A 15 10.79 -15.68 5.61
N PRO A 16 11.49 -16.29 6.59
CA PRO A 16 12.78 -16.91 6.35
C PRO A 16 12.59 -18.22 5.56
N ILE A 17 13.00 -18.23 4.31
CA ILE A 17 12.97 -19.44 3.47
C ILE A 17 14.30 -20.16 3.60
N ASP A 18 14.29 -21.42 4.03
CA ASP A 18 15.49 -22.25 4.07
C ASP A 18 15.87 -22.67 2.63
N LEU A 19 17.07 -22.29 2.24
CA LEU A 19 17.64 -22.58 0.94
C LEU A 19 18.98 -23.37 1.04
N ILE A 20 19.28 -23.88 2.23
CA ILE A 20 20.52 -24.63 2.47
C ILE A 20 20.52 -25.93 1.66
N GLY A 21 21.61 -26.25 1.01
CA GLY A 21 21.80 -27.48 0.24
C GLY A 21 21.13 -27.49 -1.14
N LEU A 22 20.36 -26.46 -1.50
CA LEU A 22 19.71 -26.39 -2.81
C LEU A 22 20.67 -25.85 -3.88
N SER A 23 20.54 -26.35 -5.10
CA SER A 23 21.19 -25.79 -6.29
C SER A 23 20.65 -24.38 -6.59
N LYS A 24 21.29 -23.66 -7.48
CA LYS A 24 20.87 -22.30 -7.89
C LYS A 24 19.47 -22.30 -8.51
N GLU A 25 19.18 -23.28 -9.32
CA GLU A 25 17.90 -23.47 -10.01
C GLU A 25 16.77 -23.77 -9.00
N GLU A 26 17.02 -24.67 -8.06
CA GLU A 26 16.07 -25.02 -6.99
C GLU A 26 15.80 -23.84 -6.06
N LYS A 27 16.84 -23.08 -5.68
CA LYS A 27 16.66 -21.82 -4.90
C LYS A 27 15.74 -20.85 -5.60
N LYS A 28 15.96 -20.63 -6.89
CA LYS A 28 15.13 -19.72 -7.69
C LYS A 28 13.69 -20.23 -7.78
N ALA A 29 13.49 -21.52 -8.02
CA ALA A 29 12.16 -22.12 -8.08
C ALA A 29 11.42 -21.99 -6.73
N THR A 30 12.10 -22.29 -5.63
CA THR A 30 11.54 -22.18 -4.28
C THR A 30 11.15 -20.72 -3.94
N LEU A 31 12.01 -19.76 -4.26
CA LEU A 31 11.71 -18.34 -4.03
C LEU A 31 10.53 -17.86 -4.89
N ASN A 32 10.44 -18.25 -6.16
CA ASN A 32 9.32 -17.89 -7.02
C ASN A 32 7.98 -18.46 -6.47
N ARG A 33 7.99 -19.69 -5.98
CA ARG A 33 6.83 -20.33 -5.35
C ARG A 33 6.42 -19.62 -4.06
N ALA A 34 7.40 -19.27 -3.22
CA ALA A 34 7.17 -18.51 -2.00
C ALA A 34 6.61 -17.12 -2.30
N GLU A 35 7.18 -16.40 -3.28
CA GLU A 35 6.70 -15.09 -3.73
C GLU A 35 5.26 -15.15 -4.22
N TYR A 36 4.92 -16.14 -5.04
CA TYR A 36 3.57 -16.31 -5.56
C TYR A 36 2.58 -16.64 -4.44
N THR A 37 2.94 -17.56 -3.53
CA THR A 37 2.11 -17.91 -2.38
C THR A 37 1.85 -16.69 -1.49
N LEU A 38 2.91 -15.92 -1.19
CA LEU A 38 2.81 -14.71 -0.37
C LEU A 38 1.98 -13.63 -1.07
N TYR A 39 2.15 -13.46 -2.39
CA TYR A 39 1.35 -12.53 -3.17
C TYR A 39 -0.15 -12.81 -3.04
N LEU A 40 -0.57 -14.08 -3.20
CA LEU A 40 -1.98 -14.45 -3.06
C LEU A 40 -2.50 -14.21 -1.65
N LYS A 41 -1.72 -14.56 -0.63
CA LYS A 41 -2.06 -14.31 0.77
C LYS A 41 -2.27 -12.82 1.04
N VAL A 42 -1.34 -11.97 0.63
CA VAL A 42 -1.42 -10.52 0.86
C VAL A 42 -2.57 -9.89 0.06
N VAL A 43 -2.84 -10.36 -1.16
CA VAL A 43 -4.02 -9.92 -1.93
C VAL A 43 -5.30 -10.29 -1.20
N ASP A 44 -5.38 -11.50 -0.66
CA ASP A 44 -6.59 -11.94 0.06
C ASP A 44 -6.80 -11.20 1.38
N GLU A 45 -5.75 -10.95 2.14
CA GLU A 45 -5.78 -10.17 3.37
C GLU A 45 -6.02 -8.66 3.12
N SER A 46 -5.68 -8.17 1.93
CA SER A 46 -5.86 -6.76 1.58
C SER A 46 -7.33 -6.39 1.44
N SER A 47 -7.76 -5.35 2.14
CA SER A 47 -9.12 -4.80 2.02
C SER A 47 -9.47 -4.32 0.60
N PHE A 48 -8.46 -4.06 -0.23
CA PHE A 48 -8.62 -3.63 -1.61
C PHE A 48 -8.44 -4.78 -2.63
N LYS A 49 -8.15 -5.99 -2.15
CA LYS A 49 -7.81 -7.15 -2.99
C LYS A 49 -6.71 -6.83 -4.01
N ALA A 50 -5.77 -5.98 -3.62
CA ALA A 50 -4.67 -5.51 -4.44
C ALA A 50 -3.43 -5.24 -3.60
N VAL A 51 -2.26 -5.44 -4.22
CA VAL A 51 -0.95 -5.10 -3.68
C VAL A 51 -0.21 -4.18 -4.65
N LEU A 52 0.71 -3.37 -4.12
CA LEU A 52 1.51 -2.43 -4.91
C LEU A 52 2.80 -3.12 -5.40
N ASN A 53 2.65 -4.19 -6.18
CA ASN A 53 3.77 -4.82 -6.84
C ASN A 53 3.95 -4.24 -8.25
N GLU A 54 5.20 -4.03 -8.64
CA GLU A 54 5.54 -3.56 -9.99
C GLU A 54 5.13 -4.57 -11.06
N LYS A 55 5.29 -5.85 -10.74
CA LYS A 55 4.86 -6.98 -11.58
C LYS A 55 4.13 -8.01 -10.73
N LYS A 56 3.10 -8.59 -11.33
CA LYS A 56 2.48 -9.79 -10.76
C LYS A 56 3.48 -10.94 -10.86
N PRO A 57 3.72 -11.71 -9.77
CA PRO A 57 4.55 -12.90 -9.83
C PRO A 57 4.04 -13.90 -10.88
N ALA A 58 4.95 -14.69 -11.45
CA ALA A 58 4.56 -15.79 -12.31
C ALA A 58 3.72 -16.81 -11.52
N VAL A 59 2.71 -17.37 -12.16
CA VAL A 59 1.88 -18.42 -11.57
C VAL A 59 2.72 -19.67 -11.38
N THR A 60 2.79 -20.17 -10.17
CA THR A 60 3.54 -21.38 -9.80
C THR A 60 2.74 -22.21 -8.77
N ASP A 61 3.24 -23.38 -8.41
CA ASP A 61 2.68 -24.16 -7.31
C ASP A 61 2.81 -23.40 -5.99
N LEU A 62 1.84 -23.59 -5.13
CA LEU A 62 1.87 -23.03 -3.78
C LEU A 62 2.79 -23.84 -2.88
N ILE A 63 3.38 -23.18 -1.90
CA ILE A 63 4.16 -23.83 -0.85
C ILE A 63 3.65 -23.38 0.52
N GLU A 64 3.91 -24.20 1.52
CA GLU A 64 3.74 -23.79 2.90
C GLU A 64 4.80 -22.75 3.25
N LEU A 65 4.34 -21.59 3.74
CA LEU A 65 5.25 -20.53 4.18
C LEU A 65 5.66 -20.77 5.63
N PRO A 66 6.93 -20.54 5.98
CA PRO A 66 7.38 -20.62 7.37
C PRO A 66 6.70 -19.53 8.22
N LEU A 67 6.88 -19.61 9.53
CA LEU A 67 6.44 -18.56 10.44
C LEU A 67 7.07 -17.22 10.06
N SER A 68 6.26 -16.19 9.99
CA SER A 68 6.73 -14.84 9.70
C SER A 68 7.18 -14.12 10.97
N TYR A 69 8.21 -13.30 10.82
CA TYR A 69 8.58 -12.30 11.81
C TYR A 69 8.00 -10.96 11.39
N ARG A 70 7.32 -10.30 12.32
CA ARG A 70 6.74 -8.98 12.10
C ARG A 70 7.40 -7.98 13.02
N GLY A 71 7.88 -6.89 12.47
CA GLY A 71 8.50 -5.79 13.22
C GLY A 71 7.91 -4.45 12.81
N ARG A 72 7.64 -3.59 13.80
CA ARG A 72 7.31 -2.20 13.57
C ARG A 72 8.60 -1.42 13.37
N ILE A 73 8.65 -0.59 12.33
CA ILE A 73 9.82 0.25 12.00
C ILE A 73 9.63 1.71 12.37
N ILE A 74 8.42 2.06 12.85
CA ILE A 74 8.07 3.41 13.28
C ILE A 74 8.11 3.44 14.81
N PRO A 75 8.79 4.43 15.43
CA PRO A 75 8.74 4.65 16.88
C PRO A 75 7.30 4.79 17.38
N ASP A 76 7.05 4.29 18.57
CA ASP A 76 5.70 4.28 19.16
C ASP A 76 5.16 5.69 19.38
N GLU A 77 6.03 6.66 19.64
CA GLU A 77 5.67 8.06 19.90
C GLU A 77 5.06 8.75 18.68
N ILE A 78 5.54 8.42 17.47
CA ILE A 78 5.06 9.05 16.23
C ILE A 78 4.00 8.21 15.51
N PHE A 79 3.77 6.98 15.97
CA PHE A 79 2.82 6.07 15.33
C PHE A 79 1.36 6.58 15.32
N PRO A 80 0.83 7.19 16.43
CA PRO A 80 -0.51 7.77 16.43
C PRO A 80 -0.68 8.90 15.40
N GLN A 81 0.31 9.80 15.30
CA GLN A 81 0.30 10.91 14.32
C GLN A 81 0.27 10.38 12.89
N ARG A 82 1.02 9.31 12.60
CA ARG A 82 1.03 8.68 11.29
C ARG A 82 -0.25 7.96 10.93
N LYS A 83 -0.94 7.41 11.93
CA LYS A 83 -2.24 6.77 11.75
C LYS A 83 -3.38 7.78 11.60
N HIS A 84 -3.13 9.05 11.91
CA HIS A 84 -4.18 10.07 11.82
C HIS A 84 -4.79 10.07 10.41
N PRO A 85 -6.12 9.99 10.28
CA PRO A 85 -6.79 9.88 8.97
C PRO A 85 -6.39 10.99 8.02
N ASP A 86 -6.35 12.24 8.46
CA ASP A 86 -6.05 13.40 7.63
C ASP A 86 -4.61 13.41 7.14
N VAL A 87 -3.65 12.97 7.98
CA VAL A 87 -2.24 12.79 7.57
C VAL A 87 -2.14 11.70 6.49
N ARG A 88 -2.90 10.63 6.61
CA ARG A 88 -2.95 9.56 5.60
C ARG A 88 -3.58 10.04 4.30
N LEU A 89 -4.64 10.84 4.36
CA LEU A 89 -5.27 11.46 3.19
C LEU A 89 -4.29 12.36 2.45
N ALA A 90 -3.66 13.31 3.15
CA ALA A 90 -2.70 14.25 2.57
C ALA A 90 -1.54 13.54 1.87
N ARG A 91 -0.94 12.54 2.52
CA ARG A 91 0.16 11.76 1.93
C ARG A 91 -0.27 10.98 0.70
N ARG A 92 -1.44 10.38 0.72
CA ARG A 92 -1.95 9.64 -0.42
C ARG A 92 -2.27 10.55 -1.59
N ALA A 93 -2.82 11.72 -1.35
CA ALA A 93 -3.01 12.74 -2.38
C ALA A 93 -1.69 13.14 -3.04
N ASN A 94 -0.63 13.36 -2.26
CA ASN A 94 0.70 13.65 -2.77
C ASN A 94 1.28 12.52 -3.62
N THR A 95 1.09 11.26 -3.20
CA THR A 95 1.51 10.08 -3.99
C THR A 95 0.79 10.02 -5.33
N ILE A 96 -0.52 10.26 -5.34
CA ILE A 96 -1.33 10.29 -6.57
C ILE A 96 -0.86 11.42 -7.48
N ALA A 97 -0.63 12.61 -6.96
CA ALA A 97 -0.13 13.75 -7.73
C ALA A 97 1.23 13.45 -8.36
N ALA A 98 2.16 12.84 -7.61
CA ALA A 98 3.47 12.44 -8.12
C ALA A 98 3.36 11.38 -9.24
N LEU A 99 2.50 10.37 -9.07
CA LEU A 99 2.22 9.35 -10.09
C LEU A 99 1.59 9.95 -11.35
N ALA A 100 0.60 10.81 -11.18
CA ALA A 100 -0.09 11.49 -12.30
C ALA A 100 0.90 12.34 -13.10
N ARG A 101 1.78 13.09 -12.44
CA ARG A 101 2.82 13.87 -13.09
C ARG A 101 3.76 13.00 -13.94
N VAL A 102 4.25 11.88 -13.41
CA VAL A 102 5.12 10.96 -14.16
C VAL A 102 4.40 10.36 -15.36
N ILE A 103 3.10 10.04 -15.21
CA ILE A 103 2.29 9.49 -16.30
C ILE A 103 2.07 10.52 -17.41
N SER A 104 1.96 11.81 -17.07
CA SER A 104 1.80 12.89 -18.05
C SER A 104 3.09 13.23 -18.80
N GLU A 105 4.23 13.11 -18.13
CA GLU A 105 5.54 13.51 -18.69
C GLU A 105 6.22 12.40 -19.48
N ARG A 106 5.83 11.15 -19.33
CA ARG A 106 6.55 9.99 -19.89
C ARG A 106 5.62 8.95 -20.47
N LYS A 107 6.16 8.18 -21.44
CA LYS A 107 5.50 6.96 -21.89
C LYS A 107 5.65 5.88 -20.80
N VAL A 108 4.55 5.54 -20.15
CA VAL A 108 4.52 4.63 -18.99
C VAL A 108 3.81 3.32 -19.29
N THR A 109 4.13 2.30 -18.49
CA THR A 109 3.52 0.97 -18.57
C THR A 109 2.06 1.00 -18.07
N LYS A 110 1.27 0.01 -18.49
CA LYS A 110 -0.08 -0.23 -17.97
C LYS A 110 -0.07 -0.42 -16.45
N ALA A 111 0.96 -1.09 -15.90
CA ALA A 111 1.10 -1.32 -14.47
C ALA A 111 1.11 -0.01 -13.66
N LEU A 112 1.82 1.02 -14.12
CA LEU A 112 1.87 2.30 -13.40
C LEU A 112 0.50 3.00 -13.40
N ARG A 113 -0.25 2.91 -14.50
CA ARG A 113 -1.63 3.42 -14.58
C ARG A 113 -2.58 2.68 -13.64
N THR A 114 -2.44 1.36 -13.54
CA THR A 114 -3.19 0.53 -12.58
C THR A 114 -2.84 0.92 -11.14
N THR A 115 -1.57 1.19 -10.85
CA THR A 115 -1.15 1.68 -9.52
C THR A 115 -1.81 3.02 -9.19
N LEU A 116 -1.85 3.96 -10.14
CA LEU A 116 -2.53 5.24 -9.94
C LEU A 116 -4.02 5.04 -9.61
N LEU A 117 -4.72 4.20 -10.37
CA LEU A 117 -6.13 3.89 -10.13
C LEU A 117 -6.33 3.29 -8.72
N THR A 118 -5.50 2.33 -8.34
CA THR A 118 -5.57 1.71 -7.01
C THR A 118 -5.36 2.73 -5.88
N GLN A 119 -4.42 3.65 -6.05
CA GLN A 119 -4.19 4.72 -5.06
C GLN A 119 -5.36 5.70 -4.98
N ALA A 120 -5.97 6.06 -6.12
CA ALA A 120 -7.13 6.94 -6.16
C ALA A 120 -8.34 6.28 -5.46
N GLN A 121 -8.63 5.01 -5.72
CA GLN A 121 -9.70 4.27 -5.05
C GLN A 121 -9.49 4.18 -3.52
N ARG A 122 -8.23 4.05 -3.09
CA ARG A 122 -7.90 4.07 -1.66
C ARG A 122 -8.07 5.43 -1.03
N LEU A 123 -7.75 6.51 -1.76
CA LEU A 123 -7.97 7.87 -1.30
C LEU A 123 -9.48 8.15 -1.14
N GLU A 124 -10.27 7.81 -2.15
CA GLU A 124 -11.73 7.94 -2.10
C GLU A 124 -12.32 7.24 -0.87
N ARG A 125 -11.96 5.97 -0.64
CA ARG A 125 -12.45 5.22 0.52
C ARG A 125 -12.06 5.86 1.85
N LEU A 126 -10.81 6.33 1.98
CA LEU A 126 -10.37 7.00 3.20
C LEU A 126 -11.10 8.32 3.42
N ALA A 127 -11.32 9.09 2.35
CA ALA A 127 -12.09 10.33 2.43
C ALA A 127 -13.54 10.07 2.82
N ALA A 128 -14.18 9.07 2.22
CA ALA A 128 -15.55 8.68 2.56
C ALA A 128 -15.67 8.22 4.03
N GLN A 129 -14.71 7.43 4.52
CA GLN A 129 -14.67 7.04 5.93
C GLN A 129 -14.51 8.25 6.85
N ARG A 130 -13.63 9.19 6.47
CA ARG A 130 -13.41 10.41 7.26
C ARG A 130 -14.65 11.28 7.30
N LEU A 131 -15.31 11.47 6.16
CA LEU A 131 -16.58 12.21 6.10
C LEU A 131 -17.66 11.56 6.98
N ALA A 132 -17.75 10.23 6.97
CA ALA A 132 -18.71 9.50 7.80
C ALA A 132 -18.46 9.69 9.31
N GLU A 133 -17.21 9.88 9.74
CA GLU A 133 -16.86 10.15 11.13
C GLU A 133 -17.38 11.53 11.60
N PHE A 134 -17.55 12.48 10.67
CA PHE A 134 -18.12 13.81 10.95
C PHE A 134 -19.62 13.91 10.66
N ALA A 135 -20.23 12.86 10.11
CA ALA A 135 -21.67 12.86 9.86
C ALA A 135 -22.45 12.97 11.19
N GLY A 136 -23.09 14.13 11.39
CA GLY A 136 -23.81 14.46 12.64
C GLY A 136 -23.06 15.40 13.59
N MET A 137 -21.85 15.81 13.28
CA MET A 137 -21.22 16.97 13.94
C MET A 137 -21.80 18.26 13.33
N PRO A 138 -22.06 19.30 14.17
CA PRO A 138 -22.41 20.61 13.63
C PRO A 138 -21.26 21.15 12.78
N ASP A 139 -21.58 21.82 11.68
CA ASP A 139 -20.60 22.48 10.82
C ASP A 139 -19.72 23.42 11.65
N ASP A 140 -18.42 23.40 11.40
CA ASP A 140 -17.49 24.27 12.11
C ASP A 140 -17.83 25.74 11.74
N PRO A 141 -17.81 26.68 12.72
CA PRO A 141 -18.13 28.10 12.46
C PRO A 141 -17.33 28.74 11.33
N ILE A 142 -16.18 28.14 10.95
CA ILE A 142 -15.33 28.62 9.84
C ILE A 142 -16.00 28.43 8.48
N ASP A 143 -16.75 27.34 8.26
CA ASP A 143 -17.42 27.09 6.98
C ASP A 143 -18.58 28.08 6.69
N GLN A 144 -19.07 28.77 7.72
CA GLN A 144 -20.11 29.80 7.58
C GLN A 144 -19.57 31.15 7.08
N LEU A 145 -18.25 31.38 7.17
CA LEU A 145 -17.63 32.63 6.72
C LEU A 145 -17.32 32.64 5.23
N GLU A 146 -17.11 31.47 4.61
CA GLU A 146 -16.81 31.37 3.17
C GLU A 146 -18.08 31.36 2.28
N SER A 147 -19.26 31.17 2.86
CA SER A 147 -20.54 31.15 2.11
C SER A 147 -21.24 32.52 2.04
N SER A 148 -20.60 33.60 2.50
CA SER A 148 -21.19 34.94 2.62
C SER A 148 -20.60 35.99 1.68
N ASP A 149 -19.86 35.58 0.62
CA ASP A 149 -19.36 36.48 -0.44
C ASP A 149 -20.05 36.23 -1.79
#